data_ba38185fba757607f676f3fe2bfcf97c
#
_entry.id   ba38185fba757607f676f3fe2bfcf97c
#
_cell.length_a   1.000
_cell.length_b   1.000
_cell.length_c   1.000
_cell.angle_alpha   90.00
_cell.angle_beta   90.00
_cell.angle_gamma   90.00
#
_symmetry.space_group_name_H-M   'P 1'
#
loop_
_entity.id
_entity.type
_entity.pdbx_description
1 polymer ?
#
loop_
_entity_poly.entity_id
_entity_poly.type
_entity_poly.pdbx_seq_one_letter_code
_entity_poly.pdbx_strand_id
1 'polypeptide(L)'
;MTKLYSDLYRTCMTCDVEKHITEFYIRDKKTGRRHSACKECDKARVKARHQANPERTRNNDLKRNYGITLQEHQEMYEAQNGRCAICGNEGSGKWKKLCVDHCHTTGKVRKLLCHHCNTALGLVGDNVDTLHKMINYLGINS
;
A
#
# COMPACT_ATOMS: atom_id res chain seq x y z
N MET A 1 42.01 7.67 -3.28
CA MET A 1 41.81 8.64 -4.38
C MET A 1 40.62 9.52 -4.01
N THR A 2 40.85 10.81 -3.76
CA THR A 2 39.79 11.80 -3.47
C THR A 2 39.01 12.01 -4.75
N LYS A 3 37.69 11.76 -4.71
CA LYS A 3 36.80 12.06 -5.85
C LYS A 3 36.83 13.57 -6.11
N LEU A 4 37.00 13.95 -7.36
CA LEU A 4 36.91 15.34 -7.79
C LEU A 4 35.49 15.86 -7.59
N TYR A 5 35.33 17.19 -7.37
CA TYR A 5 33.99 17.81 -7.20
C TYR A 5 33.04 17.47 -8.33
N SER A 6 33.52 17.42 -9.58
CA SER A 6 32.78 17.01 -10.77
C SER A 6 32.20 15.59 -10.71
N ASP A 7 32.78 14.70 -9.87
CA ASP A 7 32.30 13.33 -9.71
C ASP A 7 31.20 13.21 -8.66
N LEU A 8 31.06 14.24 -7.80
CA LEU A 8 30.11 14.28 -6.69
C LEU A 8 28.83 15.03 -7.01
N TYR A 9 28.84 15.89 -8.03
CA TYR A 9 27.72 16.71 -8.41
C TYR A 9 27.34 16.49 -9.88
N ARG A 10 26.06 16.65 -10.20
CA ARG A 10 25.55 16.59 -11.57
C ARG A 10 24.27 17.40 -11.72
N THR A 11 24.02 17.91 -12.91
CA THR A 11 22.80 18.63 -13.23
C THR A 11 21.65 17.65 -13.50
N CYS A 12 20.49 17.93 -12.90
CA CYS A 12 19.25 17.20 -13.15
C CYS A 12 18.68 17.60 -14.49
N MET A 13 18.45 16.65 -15.40
CA MET A 13 17.89 16.90 -16.74
C MET A 13 16.42 17.37 -16.75
N THR A 14 15.75 17.39 -15.58
CA THR A 14 14.34 17.78 -15.50
C THR A 14 14.15 19.16 -14.88
N CYS A 15 14.91 19.55 -13.86
CA CYS A 15 14.80 20.84 -13.19
C CYS A 15 16.03 21.74 -13.41
N ASP A 16 17.01 21.26 -14.15
CA ASP A 16 18.25 21.96 -14.50
C ASP A 16 19.08 22.48 -13.30
N VAL A 17 18.88 21.85 -12.13
CA VAL A 17 19.59 22.21 -10.90
C VAL A 17 20.73 21.22 -10.67
N GLU A 18 21.93 21.75 -10.37
CA GLU A 18 23.07 20.94 -9.93
C GLU A 18 22.82 20.41 -8.52
N LYS A 19 22.96 19.09 -8.33
CA LYS A 19 22.72 18.40 -7.06
C LYS A 19 23.80 17.36 -6.81
N HIS A 20 24.02 17.06 -5.53
CA HIS A 20 24.93 15.99 -5.16
C HIS A 20 24.45 14.65 -5.74
N ILE A 21 25.38 13.78 -6.13
CA ILE A 21 25.10 12.52 -6.83
C ILE A 21 24.17 11.59 -6.03
N THR A 22 24.18 11.68 -4.69
CA THR A 22 23.27 10.92 -3.81
C THR A 22 21.79 11.30 -4.00
N GLU A 23 21.49 12.48 -4.57
CA GLU A 23 20.14 12.92 -4.89
C GLU A 23 19.57 12.27 -6.15
N PHE A 24 20.28 11.34 -6.76
CA PHE A 24 19.83 10.59 -7.92
C PHE A 24 19.75 9.10 -7.60
N TYR A 25 18.67 8.42 -8.00
CA TYR A 25 18.55 6.97 -7.84
C TYR A 25 19.59 6.23 -8.68
N ILE A 26 20.09 5.12 -8.15
CA ILE A 26 20.97 4.21 -8.89
C ILE A 26 20.11 3.45 -9.90
N ARG A 27 20.43 3.55 -11.18
CA ARG A 27 19.76 2.83 -12.27
C ARG A 27 20.35 1.44 -12.47
N ASP A 28 21.67 1.34 -12.36
CA ASP A 28 22.41 0.10 -12.51
C ASP A 28 23.39 -0.04 -11.35
N LYS A 29 23.18 -1.07 -10.53
CA LYS A 29 24.01 -1.35 -9.35
C LYS A 29 25.43 -1.83 -9.71
N LYS A 30 25.60 -2.50 -10.86
CA LYS A 30 26.92 -3.03 -11.28
C LYS A 30 27.85 -1.91 -11.73
N THR A 31 27.34 -0.98 -12.52
CA THR A 31 28.12 0.15 -13.05
C THR A 31 28.07 1.40 -12.19
N GLY A 32 27.19 1.45 -11.17
CA GLY A 32 26.92 2.65 -10.35
C GLY A 32 26.18 3.75 -11.11
N ARG A 33 25.72 3.50 -12.34
CA ARG A 33 25.03 4.50 -13.18
C ARG A 33 23.74 4.95 -12.51
N ARG A 34 23.52 6.27 -12.48
CA ARG A 34 22.35 6.91 -11.86
C ARG A 34 21.36 7.43 -12.90
N HIS A 35 20.12 7.66 -12.45
CA HIS A 35 19.09 8.30 -13.27
C HIS A 35 19.51 9.73 -13.68
N SER A 36 18.99 10.21 -14.80
CA SER A 36 19.20 11.59 -15.26
C SER A 36 18.37 12.62 -14.49
N ALA A 37 17.21 12.23 -13.98
CA ALA A 37 16.37 13.06 -13.11
C ALA A 37 16.73 12.86 -11.64
N CYS A 38 16.68 13.91 -10.84
CA CYS A 38 16.86 13.83 -9.40
C CYS A 38 15.65 13.14 -8.73
N LYS A 39 15.81 12.67 -7.50
CA LYS A 39 14.79 11.99 -6.72
C LYS A 39 13.49 12.78 -6.57
N GLU A 40 13.58 14.10 -6.42
CA GLU A 40 12.40 14.99 -6.32
C GLU A 40 11.62 15.04 -7.62
N CYS A 41 12.30 15.24 -8.74
CA CYS A 41 11.65 15.24 -10.06
C CYS A 41 11.05 13.87 -10.39
N ASP A 42 11.71 12.79 -10.04
CA ASP A 42 11.20 11.43 -10.23
C ASP A 42 9.95 11.18 -9.37
N LYS A 43 9.96 11.59 -8.10
CA LYS A 43 8.78 11.53 -7.21
C LYS A 43 7.62 12.38 -7.74
N ALA A 44 7.89 13.61 -8.20
CA ALA A 44 6.87 14.47 -8.80
C ALA A 44 6.24 13.85 -10.04
N ARG A 45 7.06 13.28 -10.94
CA ARG A 45 6.61 12.56 -12.13
C ARG A 45 5.73 11.35 -11.79
N VAL A 46 6.15 10.55 -10.81
CA VAL A 46 5.37 9.38 -10.34
C VAL A 46 4.05 9.83 -9.75
N LYS A 47 4.05 10.87 -8.90
CA LYS A 47 2.83 11.46 -8.31
C LYS A 47 1.86 11.96 -9.38
N ALA A 48 2.35 12.71 -10.36
CA ALA A 48 1.54 13.20 -11.47
C ALA A 48 0.91 12.04 -12.28
N ARG A 49 1.66 10.98 -12.56
CA ARG A 49 1.14 9.78 -13.26
C ARG A 49 0.04 9.08 -12.46
N HIS A 50 0.18 8.97 -11.13
CA HIS A 50 -0.85 8.37 -10.27
C HIS A 50 -2.10 9.24 -10.23
N GLN A 51 -1.95 10.57 -10.19
CA GLN A 51 -3.06 11.51 -10.21
C GLN A 51 -3.80 11.55 -11.55
N ALA A 52 -3.07 11.37 -12.66
CA ALA A 52 -3.67 11.34 -13.99
C ALA A 52 -4.54 10.09 -14.25
N ASN A 53 -4.26 8.99 -13.56
CA ASN A 53 -5.05 7.76 -13.74
C ASN A 53 -5.17 6.99 -12.41
N PRO A 54 -6.03 7.46 -11.49
CA PRO A 54 -6.19 6.87 -10.16
C PRO A 54 -6.79 5.46 -10.20
N GLU A 55 -7.71 5.17 -11.13
CA GLU A 55 -8.31 3.84 -11.27
C GLU A 55 -7.27 2.79 -11.71
N ARG A 56 -6.47 3.11 -12.71
CA ARG A 56 -5.38 2.24 -13.16
C ARG A 56 -4.39 1.98 -12.02
N THR A 57 -4.07 3.01 -11.25
CA THR A 57 -3.18 2.88 -10.09
C THR A 57 -3.80 1.93 -9.06
N ARG A 58 -5.06 2.15 -8.70
CA ARG A 58 -5.78 1.31 -7.75
C ARG A 58 -5.90 -0.15 -8.23
N ASN A 59 -6.22 -0.37 -9.52
CA ASN A 59 -6.29 -1.70 -10.10
C ASN A 59 -4.94 -2.44 -10.03
N ASN A 60 -3.85 -1.74 -10.33
CA ASN A 60 -2.51 -2.31 -10.23
C ASN A 60 -2.12 -2.64 -8.78
N ASP A 61 -2.50 -1.81 -7.83
CA ASP A 61 -2.25 -2.05 -6.40
C ASP A 61 -3.06 -3.24 -5.87
N LEU A 62 -4.33 -3.37 -6.25
CA LEU A 62 -5.17 -4.51 -5.92
C LEU A 62 -4.62 -5.82 -6.50
N LYS A 63 -4.22 -5.80 -7.77
CA LYS A 63 -3.59 -6.97 -8.42
C LYS A 63 -2.29 -7.37 -7.75
N ARG A 64 -1.42 -6.41 -7.46
CA ARG A 64 -0.11 -6.67 -6.86
C ARG A 64 -0.22 -7.20 -5.43
N ASN A 65 -1.12 -6.63 -4.62
CA ASN A 65 -1.19 -6.91 -3.19
C ASN A 65 -2.14 -8.09 -2.87
N TYR A 66 -3.18 -8.29 -3.68
CA TYR A 66 -4.25 -9.24 -3.36
C TYR A 66 -4.62 -10.18 -4.53
N GLY A 67 -4.03 -9.99 -5.70
CA GLY A 67 -4.35 -10.79 -6.90
C GLY A 67 -5.73 -10.52 -7.51
N ILE A 68 -6.46 -9.48 -7.06
CA ILE A 68 -7.79 -9.14 -7.56
C ILE A 68 -7.77 -7.86 -8.40
N THR A 69 -8.73 -7.72 -9.29
CA THR A 69 -8.98 -6.54 -10.11
C THR A 69 -9.81 -5.49 -9.36
N LEU A 70 -9.85 -4.27 -9.89
CA LEU A 70 -10.74 -3.24 -9.40
C LEU A 70 -12.22 -3.64 -9.55
N GLN A 71 -12.56 -4.35 -10.62
CA GLN A 71 -13.90 -4.86 -10.86
C GLN A 71 -14.31 -5.90 -9.80
N GLU A 72 -13.48 -6.91 -9.54
CA GLU A 72 -13.73 -7.91 -8.50
C GLU A 72 -13.87 -7.26 -7.12
N HIS A 73 -13.05 -6.26 -6.83
CA HIS A 73 -13.20 -5.48 -5.59
C HIS A 73 -14.55 -4.76 -5.52
N GLN A 74 -15.03 -4.19 -6.63
CA GLN A 74 -16.31 -3.51 -6.71
C GLN A 74 -17.47 -4.50 -6.53
N GLU A 75 -17.42 -5.66 -7.16
CA GLU A 75 -18.39 -6.75 -7.00
C GLU A 75 -18.47 -7.21 -5.53
N MET A 76 -17.32 -7.37 -4.85
CA MET A 76 -17.29 -7.68 -3.42
C MET A 76 -17.94 -6.58 -2.58
N TYR A 77 -17.70 -5.31 -2.91
CA TYR A 77 -18.27 -4.17 -2.21
C TYR A 77 -19.80 -4.13 -2.35
N GLU A 78 -20.32 -4.35 -3.55
CA GLU A 78 -21.74 -4.40 -3.85
C GLU A 78 -22.42 -5.59 -3.17
N ALA A 79 -21.81 -6.77 -3.24
CA ALA A 79 -22.32 -7.97 -2.57
C ALA A 79 -22.42 -7.83 -1.05
N GLN A 80 -21.64 -6.92 -0.46
CA GLN A 80 -21.67 -6.58 0.97
C GLN A 80 -22.50 -5.34 1.27
N ASN A 81 -23.19 -4.74 0.28
CA ASN A 81 -23.92 -3.47 0.41
C ASN A 81 -23.05 -2.35 1.02
N GLY A 82 -21.76 -2.31 0.67
CA GLY A 82 -20.80 -1.35 1.18
C GLY A 82 -20.45 -1.49 2.67
N ARG A 83 -20.75 -2.64 3.29
CA ARG A 83 -20.62 -2.87 4.75
C ARG A 83 -19.55 -3.89 5.08
N CYS A 84 -18.95 -3.71 6.26
CA CYS A 84 -17.99 -4.65 6.83
C CYS A 84 -18.62 -6.03 7.02
N ALA A 85 -17.94 -7.07 6.53
CA ALA A 85 -18.44 -8.45 6.63
C ALA A 85 -18.52 -9.00 8.07
N ILE A 86 -17.89 -8.35 9.06
CA ILE A 86 -17.93 -8.77 10.46
C ILE A 86 -18.95 -7.94 11.25
N CYS A 87 -18.80 -6.61 11.30
CA CYS A 87 -19.60 -5.76 12.18
C CYS A 87 -20.78 -5.08 11.48
N GLY A 88 -20.94 -5.22 10.17
CA GLY A 88 -22.01 -4.58 9.40
C GLY A 88 -21.88 -3.06 9.24
N ASN A 89 -20.90 -2.43 9.87
CA ASN A 89 -20.72 -0.98 9.77
C ASN A 89 -20.08 -0.60 8.43
N GLU A 90 -20.44 0.59 7.95
CA GLU A 90 -19.70 1.24 6.86
C GLU A 90 -18.31 1.63 7.35
N GLY A 91 -17.36 1.83 6.41
CA GLY A 91 -16.05 2.35 6.79
C GLY A 91 -16.19 3.69 7.53
N SER A 92 -15.64 3.81 8.74
CA SER A 92 -15.83 4.95 9.64
C SER A 92 -14.62 5.87 9.71
N GLY A 93 -14.86 7.13 10.06
CA GLY A 93 -13.86 8.14 10.38
C GLY A 93 -12.89 8.44 9.24
N LYS A 94 -11.61 8.55 9.55
CA LYS A 94 -10.49 8.74 8.62
C LYS A 94 -10.44 7.65 7.52
N TRP A 95 -10.97 6.46 7.79
CA TRP A 95 -10.92 5.27 6.95
C TRP A 95 -12.30 4.94 6.35
N LYS A 96 -12.87 5.86 5.59
CA LYS A 96 -14.18 5.66 4.92
C LYS A 96 -14.24 4.51 3.91
N LYS A 97 -13.12 3.82 3.67
CA LYS A 97 -13.04 2.70 2.72
C LYS A 97 -12.87 1.39 3.46
N LEU A 98 -13.54 0.34 2.97
CA LEU A 98 -13.29 -1.01 3.44
C LEU A 98 -11.93 -1.52 2.96
N CYS A 99 -11.27 -2.29 3.81
CA CYS A 99 -9.98 -2.96 3.54
C CYS A 99 -10.26 -4.34 2.93
N VAL A 100 -9.44 -4.76 2.00
CA VAL A 100 -9.44 -6.15 1.53
C VAL A 100 -8.81 -7.02 2.60
N ASP A 101 -9.59 -7.95 3.14
CA ASP A 101 -9.11 -8.94 4.07
C ASP A 101 -8.63 -10.20 3.34
N HIS A 102 -7.53 -10.78 3.79
CA HIS A 102 -6.93 -11.97 3.19
C HIS A 102 -6.24 -12.84 4.23
N CYS A 103 -6.14 -14.11 3.96
CA CYS A 103 -5.42 -15.06 4.80
C CYS A 103 -3.91 -14.82 4.69
N HIS A 104 -3.24 -14.51 5.81
CA HIS A 104 -1.81 -14.22 5.83
C HIS A 104 -0.94 -15.45 5.49
N THR A 105 -1.48 -16.66 5.63
CA THR A 105 -0.77 -17.91 5.29
C THR A 105 -0.90 -18.26 3.82
N THR A 106 -2.11 -18.13 3.24
CA THR A 106 -2.40 -18.59 1.87
C THR A 106 -2.48 -17.46 0.86
N GLY A 107 -2.57 -16.20 1.32
CA GLY A 107 -2.82 -15.03 0.48
C GLY A 107 -4.26 -14.94 -0.08
N LYS A 108 -5.13 -15.94 0.21
CA LYS A 108 -6.50 -15.95 -0.31
C LYS A 108 -7.32 -14.79 0.23
N VAL A 109 -7.89 -13.99 -0.67
CA VAL A 109 -8.83 -12.92 -0.32
C VAL A 109 -10.10 -13.54 0.28
N ARG A 110 -10.57 -12.96 1.39
CA ARG A 110 -11.77 -13.39 2.11
C ARG A 110 -12.96 -12.46 1.78
N LYS A 111 -12.98 -11.29 2.40
CA LYS A 111 -14.06 -10.30 2.23
C LYS A 111 -13.52 -8.89 2.49
N LEU A 112 -14.39 -7.89 2.42
CA LEU A 112 -14.06 -6.52 2.77
C LEU A 112 -14.42 -6.23 4.21
N LEU A 113 -13.51 -5.63 4.97
CA LEU A 113 -13.68 -5.30 6.38
C LEU A 113 -13.45 -3.81 6.62
N CYS A 114 -14.09 -3.26 7.65
CA CYS A 114 -13.69 -1.94 8.16
C CYS A 114 -12.28 -2.03 8.78
N HIS A 115 -11.61 -0.89 8.89
CA HIS A 115 -10.25 -0.84 9.45
C HIS A 115 -10.13 -1.50 10.81
N HIS A 116 -11.09 -1.27 11.71
CA HIS A 116 -11.06 -1.83 13.07
C HIS A 116 -11.12 -3.35 13.08
N CYS A 117 -12.07 -3.94 12.34
CA CYS A 117 -12.18 -5.41 12.27
C CYS A 117 -10.96 -6.04 11.60
N ASN A 118 -10.46 -5.45 10.52
CA ASN A 118 -9.26 -5.94 9.85
C ASN A 118 -8.01 -5.87 10.75
N THR A 119 -7.86 -4.77 11.50
CA THR A 119 -6.75 -4.62 12.45
C THR A 119 -6.88 -5.59 13.63
N ALA A 120 -8.10 -5.76 14.18
CA ALA A 120 -8.33 -6.70 15.28
C ALA A 120 -7.97 -8.13 14.91
N LEU A 121 -8.35 -8.61 13.71
CA LEU A 121 -7.95 -9.93 13.21
C LEU A 121 -6.43 -10.05 13.08
N GLY A 122 -5.78 -9.02 12.52
CA GLY A 122 -4.32 -9.01 12.38
C GLY A 122 -3.60 -9.05 13.72
N LEU A 123 -4.09 -8.33 14.75
CA LEU A 123 -3.51 -8.32 16.09
C LEU A 123 -3.59 -9.67 16.80
N VAL A 124 -4.64 -10.45 16.54
CA VAL A 124 -4.76 -11.82 17.08
C VAL A 124 -4.17 -12.88 16.13
N GLY A 125 -3.50 -12.46 15.06
CA GLY A 125 -2.84 -13.36 14.11
C GLY A 125 -3.78 -14.30 13.37
N ASP A 126 -5.03 -13.90 13.10
CA ASP A 126 -6.09 -14.75 12.51
C ASP A 126 -6.34 -16.06 13.29
N ASN A 127 -5.97 -16.11 14.59
CA ASN A 127 -6.02 -17.30 15.41
C ASN A 127 -7.41 -17.50 16.02
N VAL A 128 -8.11 -18.56 15.54
CA VAL A 128 -9.47 -18.88 15.96
C VAL A 128 -9.56 -19.24 17.46
N ASP A 129 -8.56 -19.94 17.99
CA ASP A 129 -8.54 -20.32 19.41
C ASP A 129 -8.40 -19.09 20.31
N THR A 130 -7.59 -18.11 19.90
CA THR A 130 -7.46 -16.85 20.60
C THR A 130 -8.77 -16.08 20.58
N LEU A 131 -9.46 -16.03 19.44
CA LEU A 131 -10.78 -15.39 19.32
C LEU A 131 -11.82 -16.06 20.24
N HIS A 132 -11.86 -17.39 20.30
CA HIS A 132 -12.74 -18.11 21.23
C HIS A 132 -12.41 -17.78 22.70
N LYS A 133 -11.13 -17.73 23.07
CA LYS A 133 -10.72 -17.32 24.43
C LYS A 133 -11.16 -15.88 24.75
N MET A 134 -11.09 -14.96 23.80
CA MET A 134 -11.58 -13.59 23.96
C MET A 134 -13.09 -13.54 24.19
N ILE A 135 -13.87 -14.31 23.41
CA ILE A 135 -15.33 -14.44 23.59
C ILE A 135 -15.65 -14.95 25.01
N ASN A 136 -15.00 -16.04 25.42
CA ASN A 136 -15.19 -16.62 26.75
C ASN A 136 -14.82 -15.62 27.87
N TYR A 137 -13.70 -14.92 27.71
CA TYR A 137 -13.26 -13.90 28.68
C TYR A 137 -14.31 -12.79 28.85
N LEU A 138 -14.90 -12.29 27.77
CA LEU A 138 -15.97 -11.29 27.83
C LEU A 138 -17.24 -11.88 28.47
N GLY A 139 -17.64 -13.10 28.11
CA GLY A 139 -18.84 -13.74 28.65
C GLY A 139 -18.77 -14.09 30.13
N ILE A 140 -17.58 -14.29 30.71
CA ILE A 140 -17.39 -14.55 32.14
C ILE A 140 -17.38 -13.25 32.95
N ASN A 141 -16.99 -12.12 32.35
CA ASN A 141 -16.74 -10.85 33.03
C ASN A 141 -17.77 -9.75 32.66
N SER A 142 -18.89 -10.12 32.07
CA SER A 142 -19.98 -9.20 31.67
C SER A 142 -21.16 -9.23 32.58
#